data_5358fefa8eac4a90308ebd592fc33bd2
#
_entry.id   5358fefa8eac4a90308ebd592fc33bd2
#
_cell.length_a   1.000
_cell.length_b   1.000
_cell.length_c   1.000
_cell.angle_alpha   90.00
_cell.angle_beta   90.00
_cell.angle_gamma   90.00
#
_symmetry.space_group_name_H-M   'P 1'
#
loop_
_entity.id
_entity.type
_entity.pdbx_description
1 polymer ?
#
loop_
_entity_poly.entity_id
_entity_poly.type
_entity_poly.pdbx_seq_one_letter_code
_entity_poly.pdbx_strand_id
1 'polypeptide(L)'
;MKRKALAITLAAAMAMGTCAVTASAADGDKYTIGICQLVQHEALDAATQGFKDEVTKELGEDAVTFDEQNAQGDSNTCSTIINSFVSNNVDLILANATPALQAAAAGTSDIPILGTSVTEYGVALGLDDFDGTVGGCRSSLLFCRSKLSVSGRYSKS
;
A
#
# COMPACT_ATOMS: atom_id res chain seq x y z
N MET A 1 12.71 81.83 4.20
CA MET A 1 14.18 81.95 4.19
C MET A 1 14.82 80.70 4.76
N LYS A 2 15.81 80.18 4.06
CA LYS A 2 16.88 79.28 4.51
C LYS A 2 16.41 77.86 4.80
N ARG A 3 16.61 76.92 3.92
CA ARG A 3 17.82 76.24 3.42
C ARG A 3 18.38 75.22 4.43
N LYS A 4 18.55 74.01 3.87
CA LYS A 4 19.59 73.00 4.12
C LYS A 4 19.17 71.93 5.16
N ALA A 5 19.49 70.67 5.05
CA ALA A 5 20.26 69.88 4.10
C ALA A 5 19.94 68.41 4.31
N LEU A 6 19.87 67.77 3.25
CA LEU A 6 20.32 66.42 2.89
C LEU A 6 21.17 65.70 3.94
N ALA A 7 20.73 64.56 4.44
CA ALA A 7 21.60 63.49 4.92
C ALA A 7 20.99 62.15 4.54
N ILE A 8 21.56 61.60 3.49
CA ILE A 8 21.34 60.23 3.02
C ILE A 8 22.12 59.35 3.99
N THR A 9 21.43 58.52 4.73
CA THR A 9 22.05 57.36 5.38
C THR A 9 21.41 56.08 4.83
N LEU A 10 22.21 55.47 3.95
CA LEU A 10 21.99 54.17 3.38
C LEU A 10 22.22 53.11 4.47
N ALA A 11 21.17 52.64 5.10
CA ALA A 11 21.24 51.49 5.97
C ALA A 11 20.74 50.28 5.17
N ALA A 12 21.68 49.50 4.66
CA ALA A 12 21.44 48.20 4.08
C ALA A 12 21.03 47.25 5.19
N ALA A 13 19.73 47.08 5.40
CA ALA A 13 19.19 45.99 6.18
C ALA A 13 19.12 44.75 5.30
N MET A 14 20.09 43.86 5.43
CA MET A 14 20.00 42.48 4.98
C MET A 14 18.90 41.78 5.79
N ALA A 15 17.70 41.79 5.26
CA ALA A 15 16.67 40.91 5.70
C ALA A 15 17.02 39.48 5.20
N MET A 16 17.67 38.70 6.04
CA MET A 16 17.70 37.25 5.90
C MET A 16 16.26 36.80 5.96
N GLY A 17 15.64 36.59 4.79
CA GLY A 17 14.41 35.90 4.64
C GLY A 17 14.62 34.45 5.05
N THR A 18 14.32 34.11 6.29
CA THR A 18 14.06 32.74 6.65
C THR A 18 12.79 32.35 5.86
N CYS A 19 12.97 31.67 4.75
CA CYS A 19 11.90 30.88 4.16
C CYS A 19 11.54 29.82 5.22
N ALA A 20 10.60 30.15 6.08
CA ALA A 20 9.83 29.15 6.78
C ALA A 20 9.12 28.39 5.67
N VAL A 21 9.70 27.27 5.25
CA VAL A 21 8.98 26.22 4.57
C VAL A 21 7.94 25.78 5.56
N THR A 22 6.77 26.40 5.50
CA THR A 22 5.58 25.77 6.08
C THR A 22 5.43 24.49 5.28
N ALA A 23 5.89 23.38 5.85
CA ALA A 23 5.41 22.09 5.45
C ALA A 23 3.89 22.19 5.59
N SER A 24 3.23 22.46 4.45
CA SER A 24 1.81 22.20 4.31
C SER A 24 1.73 20.72 4.59
N ALA A 25 1.23 20.34 5.77
CA ALA A 25 0.71 19.01 5.96
C ALA A 25 -0.35 18.89 4.86
N ALA A 26 0.00 18.22 3.78
CA ALA A 26 -0.97 17.73 2.86
C ALA A 26 -1.98 17.00 3.73
N ASP A 27 -3.24 17.35 3.60
CA ASP A 27 -4.34 16.59 4.16
C ASP A 27 -4.12 15.18 3.61
N GLY A 28 -3.51 14.29 4.41
CA GLY A 28 -2.94 13.06 3.93
C GLY A 28 -4.07 12.21 3.40
N ASP A 29 -3.91 11.75 2.16
CA ASP A 29 -4.84 10.78 1.57
C ASP A 29 -5.05 9.65 2.58
N LYS A 30 -6.31 9.37 2.90
CA LYS A 30 -6.68 8.27 3.79
C LYS A 30 -6.95 7.04 2.94
N TYR A 31 -6.25 5.97 3.27
CA TYR A 31 -6.35 4.70 2.56
C TYR A 31 -7.13 3.68 3.39
N THR A 32 -8.01 2.94 2.73
CA THR A 32 -8.70 1.79 3.30
C THR A 32 -8.15 0.52 2.69
N ILE A 33 -7.59 -0.36 3.51
CA ILE A 33 -7.00 -1.62 3.07
C ILE A 33 -7.84 -2.78 3.56
N GLY A 34 -8.41 -3.54 2.62
CA GLY A 34 -9.13 -4.78 2.92
C GLY A 34 -8.14 -5.93 3.11
N ILE A 35 -8.27 -6.67 4.20
CA ILE A 35 -7.44 -7.85 4.48
C ILE A 35 -8.35 -9.07 4.53
N CYS A 36 -8.20 -9.96 3.55
CA CYS A 36 -8.88 -11.26 3.52
C CYS A 36 -7.91 -12.35 3.96
N GLN A 37 -8.06 -12.84 5.18
CA GLN A 37 -7.29 -13.95 5.72
C GLN A 37 -8.12 -15.24 5.64
N LEU A 38 -7.53 -16.31 5.09
CA LEU A 38 -8.25 -17.58 4.93
C LEU A 38 -8.70 -18.18 6.25
N VAL A 39 -7.81 -18.26 7.22
CA VAL A 39 -8.04 -18.91 8.50
C VAL A 39 -7.16 -18.31 9.58
N GLN A 40 -7.58 -18.37 10.81
CA GLN A 40 -6.74 -17.98 11.93
C GLN A 40 -5.65 -19.04 12.14
N HIS A 41 -4.41 -18.63 11.93
CA HIS A 41 -3.23 -19.48 12.09
C HIS A 41 -2.03 -18.60 12.38
N GLU A 42 -1.17 -19.00 13.31
CA GLU A 42 -0.03 -18.22 13.78
C GLU A 42 0.83 -17.61 12.65
N ALA A 43 1.10 -18.39 11.61
CA ALA A 43 1.91 -17.92 10.47
C ALA A 43 1.17 -16.88 9.62
N LEU A 44 -0.16 -17.03 9.43
CA LEU A 44 -0.96 -16.07 8.69
C LEU A 44 -1.17 -14.79 9.50
N ASP A 45 -1.42 -14.94 10.79
CA ASP A 45 -1.58 -13.83 11.73
C ASP A 45 -0.29 -12.99 11.78
N ALA A 46 0.87 -13.64 11.84
CA ALA A 46 2.16 -12.96 11.80
C ALA A 46 2.41 -12.22 10.47
N ALA A 47 2.02 -12.81 9.33
CA ALA A 47 2.13 -12.17 8.03
C ALA A 47 1.21 -10.94 7.91
N THR A 48 -0.04 -11.06 8.36
CA THR A 48 -0.99 -9.95 8.42
C THR A 48 -0.48 -8.82 9.33
N GLN A 49 -0.01 -9.17 10.53
CA GLN A 49 0.49 -8.18 11.48
C GLN A 49 1.73 -7.46 10.93
N GLY A 50 2.70 -8.20 10.39
CA GLY A 50 3.90 -7.60 9.80
C GLY A 50 3.59 -6.66 8.64
N PHE A 51 2.57 -6.97 7.83
CA PHE A 51 2.10 -6.07 6.79
C PHE A 51 1.49 -4.79 7.38
N LYS A 52 0.61 -4.90 8.37
CA LYS A 52 -0.02 -3.76 9.04
C LYS A 52 1.01 -2.85 9.69
N ASP A 53 1.98 -3.43 10.39
CA ASP A 53 3.05 -2.68 11.06
C ASP A 53 3.88 -1.86 10.07
N GLU A 54 4.28 -2.47 8.94
CA GLU A 54 5.08 -1.76 7.94
C GLU A 54 4.29 -0.68 7.21
N VAL A 55 3.02 -0.94 6.85
CA VAL A 55 2.15 0.06 6.21
C VAL A 55 1.91 1.24 7.15
N THR A 56 1.60 0.97 8.41
CA THR A 56 1.39 2.01 9.44
C THR A 56 2.65 2.85 9.65
N LYS A 57 3.80 2.21 9.66
CA LYS A 57 5.10 2.89 9.81
C LYS A 57 5.43 3.80 8.62
N GLU A 58 5.10 3.37 7.38
CA GLU A 58 5.41 4.13 6.17
C GLU A 58 4.40 5.26 5.89
N LEU A 59 3.11 5.03 6.17
CA LEU A 59 2.04 5.99 5.86
C LEU A 59 1.59 6.81 7.07
N GLY A 60 1.77 6.30 8.30
CA GLY A 60 1.23 6.86 9.53
C GLY A 60 -0.11 6.24 9.93
N GLU A 61 -0.36 6.16 11.25
CA GLU A 61 -1.59 5.56 11.81
C GLU A 61 -2.86 6.27 11.34
N ASP A 62 -2.81 7.59 11.19
CA ASP A 62 -3.97 8.40 10.82
C ASP A 62 -4.32 8.31 9.32
N ALA A 63 -3.38 7.81 8.50
CA ALA A 63 -3.50 7.74 7.05
C ALA A 63 -4.05 6.40 6.55
N VAL A 64 -4.15 5.36 7.38
CA VAL A 64 -4.56 4.03 6.96
C VAL A 64 -5.62 3.43 7.88
N THR A 65 -6.63 2.80 7.26
CA THR A 65 -7.65 2.01 7.97
C THR A 65 -7.61 0.58 7.42
N PHE A 66 -7.63 -0.40 8.31
CA PHE A 66 -7.65 -1.82 7.93
C PHE A 66 -9.03 -2.42 8.17
N ASP A 67 -9.65 -2.97 7.12
CA ASP A 67 -10.83 -3.83 7.19
C ASP A 67 -10.34 -5.28 7.13
N GLU A 68 -10.13 -5.91 8.29
CA GLU A 68 -9.60 -7.26 8.40
C GLU A 68 -10.73 -8.26 8.62
N GLN A 69 -10.84 -9.23 7.71
CA GLN A 69 -11.85 -10.26 7.74
C GLN A 69 -11.24 -11.66 7.59
N ASN A 70 -11.79 -12.62 8.35
CA ASN A 70 -11.34 -14.01 8.36
C ASN A 70 -12.39 -14.92 7.74
N ALA A 71 -11.98 -15.71 6.75
CA ALA A 71 -12.86 -16.61 6.02
C ALA A 71 -13.10 -17.97 6.72
N GLN A 72 -12.47 -18.19 7.86
CA GLN A 72 -12.62 -19.41 8.69
C GLN A 72 -12.37 -20.73 7.92
N GLY A 73 -11.48 -20.68 6.93
CA GLY A 73 -11.11 -21.83 6.10
C GLY A 73 -12.03 -22.08 4.90
N ASP A 74 -13.04 -21.25 4.67
CA ASP A 74 -13.99 -21.42 3.57
C ASP A 74 -13.70 -20.47 2.40
N SER A 75 -13.44 -21.05 1.23
CA SER A 75 -13.16 -20.30 -0.01
C SER A 75 -14.37 -19.49 -0.49
N ASN A 76 -15.61 -19.92 -0.25
CA ASN A 76 -16.80 -19.15 -0.62
C ASN A 76 -16.92 -17.90 0.26
N THR A 77 -16.55 -18.04 1.52
CA THR A 77 -16.48 -16.89 2.44
C THR A 77 -15.41 -15.90 1.99
N CYS A 78 -14.25 -16.35 1.47
CA CYS A 78 -13.29 -15.45 0.84
C CYS A 78 -13.93 -14.60 -0.27
N SER A 79 -14.70 -15.23 -1.18
CA SER A 79 -15.40 -14.52 -2.26
C SER A 79 -16.41 -13.50 -1.73
N THR A 80 -17.12 -13.82 -0.65
CA THR A 80 -18.07 -12.90 0.00
C THR A 80 -17.34 -11.69 0.60
N ILE A 81 -16.22 -11.92 1.28
CA ILE A 81 -15.36 -10.87 1.84
C ILE A 81 -14.83 -9.95 0.74
N ILE A 82 -14.31 -10.52 -0.34
CA ILE A 82 -13.79 -9.74 -1.48
C ILE A 82 -14.90 -8.89 -2.10
N ASN A 83 -16.09 -9.42 -2.30
CA ASN A 83 -17.23 -8.66 -2.82
C ASN A 83 -17.60 -7.49 -1.90
N SER A 84 -17.47 -7.66 -0.58
CA SER A 84 -17.65 -6.56 0.38
C SER A 84 -16.59 -5.48 0.20
N PHE A 85 -15.32 -5.85 0.05
CA PHE A 85 -14.23 -4.90 -0.17
C PHE A 85 -14.42 -4.11 -1.49
N VAL A 86 -14.82 -4.80 -2.56
CA VAL A 86 -15.13 -4.15 -3.85
C VAL A 86 -16.27 -3.16 -3.69
N SER A 87 -17.34 -3.54 -2.99
CA SER A 87 -18.50 -2.68 -2.76
C SER A 87 -18.16 -1.46 -1.89
N ASN A 88 -17.21 -1.61 -0.97
CA ASN A 88 -16.74 -0.54 -0.10
C ASN A 88 -15.64 0.32 -0.75
N ASN A 89 -15.23 -0.01 -1.99
CA ASN A 89 -14.17 0.68 -2.72
C ASN A 89 -12.88 0.81 -1.92
N VAL A 90 -12.38 -0.28 -1.34
CA VAL A 90 -11.08 -0.27 -0.66
C VAL A 90 -9.95 0.04 -1.66
N ASP A 91 -8.89 0.68 -1.20
CA ASP A 91 -7.78 1.12 -2.05
C ASP A 91 -6.80 -0.01 -2.38
N LEU A 92 -6.73 -1.03 -1.53
CA LEU A 92 -5.85 -2.19 -1.68
C LEU A 92 -6.50 -3.40 -1.01
N ILE A 93 -6.28 -4.58 -1.59
CA ILE A 93 -6.65 -5.86 -0.97
C ILE A 93 -5.39 -6.64 -0.63
N LEU A 94 -5.21 -7.00 0.65
CA LEU A 94 -4.27 -8.03 1.07
C LEU A 94 -4.99 -9.38 1.10
N ALA A 95 -4.56 -10.29 0.23
CA ALA A 95 -5.04 -11.67 0.18
C ALA A 95 -4.04 -12.60 0.86
N ASN A 96 -4.39 -13.09 2.05
CA ASN A 96 -3.52 -13.95 2.86
C ASN A 96 -3.95 -15.42 2.73
N ALA A 97 -3.22 -16.16 1.95
CA ALA A 97 -3.33 -17.54 1.48
C ALA A 97 -3.92 -17.69 0.07
N THR A 98 -3.65 -18.83 -0.55
CA THR A 98 -4.05 -19.13 -1.95
C THR A 98 -5.53 -18.92 -2.24
N PRO A 99 -6.50 -19.44 -1.44
CA PRO A 99 -7.92 -19.22 -1.72
C PRO A 99 -8.36 -17.76 -1.64
N ALA A 100 -7.76 -16.99 -0.73
CA ALA A 100 -8.03 -15.55 -0.64
C ALA A 100 -7.52 -14.81 -1.89
N LEU A 101 -6.32 -15.18 -2.39
CA LEU A 101 -5.77 -14.63 -3.62
C LEU A 101 -6.63 -14.96 -4.84
N GLN A 102 -7.07 -16.21 -4.96
CA GLN A 102 -7.94 -16.64 -6.06
C GLN A 102 -9.28 -15.90 -6.04
N ALA A 103 -9.89 -15.75 -4.87
CA ALA A 103 -11.12 -14.99 -4.70
C ALA A 103 -10.93 -13.50 -5.08
N ALA A 104 -9.82 -12.90 -4.64
CA ALA A 104 -9.51 -11.51 -4.97
C ALA A 104 -9.30 -11.30 -6.48
N ALA A 105 -8.51 -12.17 -7.12
CA ALA A 105 -8.25 -12.10 -8.56
C ALA A 105 -9.51 -12.31 -9.41
N ALA A 106 -10.46 -13.13 -8.92
CA ALA A 106 -11.74 -13.34 -9.60
C ALA A 106 -12.75 -12.21 -9.32
N GLY A 107 -12.64 -11.52 -8.18
CA GLY A 107 -13.61 -10.53 -7.72
C GLY A 107 -13.38 -9.12 -8.22
N THR A 108 -12.15 -8.76 -8.56
CA THR A 108 -11.83 -7.41 -9.05
C THR A 108 -10.67 -7.40 -10.03
N SER A 109 -10.75 -6.48 -11.00
CA SER A 109 -9.66 -6.12 -11.91
C SER A 109 -9.15 -4.70 -11.66
N ASP A 110 -9.80 -3.93 -10.81
CA ASP A 110 -9.56 -2.50 -10.64
C ASP A 110 -8.82 -2.19 -9.35
N ILE A 111 -9.10 -2.95 -8.28
CA ILE A 111 -8.44 -2.76 -6.99
C ILE A 111 -7.11 -3.53 -6.98
N PRO A 112 -5.99 -2.90 -6.61
CA PRO A 112 -4.71 -3.59 -6.45
C PRO A 112 -4.81 -4.73 -5.43
N ILE A 113 -4.21 -5.87 -5.77
CA ILE A 113 -4.18 -7.06 -4.91
C ILE A 113 -2.74 -7.38 -4.53
N LEU A 114 -2.50 -7.54 -3.25
CA LEU A 114 -1.26 -8.04 -2.69
C LEU A 114 -1.49 -9.43 -2.12
N GLY A 115 -0.79 -10.42 -2.65
CA GLY A 115 -0.84 -11.79 -2.13
C GLY A 115 0.28 -12.03 -1.11
N THR A 116 -0.04 -12.77 -0.04
CA THR A 116 0.94 -13.30 0.90
C THR A 116 0.59 -14.73 1.31
N SER A 117 1.55 -15.49 1.81
CA SER A 117 1.36 -16.89 2.23
C SER A 117 0.81 -17.79 1.12
N VAL A 118 1.19 -17.50 -0.12
CA VAL A 118 0.79 -18.25 -1.32
C VAL A 118 1.92 -19.18 -1.73
N THR A 119 1.61 -20.46 -1.92
CA THR A 119 2.62 -21.48 -2.22
C THR A 119 3.24 -21.28 -3.59
N GLU A 120 2.40 -21.04 -4.61
CA GLU A 120 2.81 -20.85 -6.00
C GLU A 120 1.81 -19.96 -6.71
N TYR A 121 2.25 -18.76 -7.08
CA TYR A 121 1.37 -17.75 -7.66
C TYR A 121 0.89 -18.09 -9.08
N GLY A 122 1.78 -18.64 -9.91
CA GLY A 122 1.43 -19.05 -11.28
C GLY A 122 0.32 -20.08 -11.28
N VAL A 123 0.47 -21.11 -10.47
CA VAL A 123 -0.55 -22.17 -10.31
C VAL A 123 -1.83 -21.63 -9.70
N ALA A 124 -1.73 -20.78 -8.67
CA ALA A 124 -2.89 -20.20 -7.99
C ALA A 124 -3.74 -19.35 -8.92
N LEU A 125 -3.11 -18.65 -9.86
CA LEU A 125 -3.76 -17.75 -10.81
C LEU A 125 -3.97 -18.37 -12.20
N GLY A 126 -3.54 -19.62 -12.41
CA GLY A 126 -3.66 -20.31 -13.71
C GLY A 126 -2.80 -19.69 -14.82
N LEU A 127 -1.61 -19.19 -14.46
CA LEU A 127 -0.69 -18.53 -15.38
C LEU A 127 0.49 -19.45 -15.70
N ASP A 128 0.74 -19.72 -16.98
CA ASP A 128 1.82 -20.62 -17.42
C ASP A 128 3.21 -19.98 -17.26
N ASP A 129 3.30 -18.65 -17.46
CA ASP A 129 4.53 -17.86 -17.32
C ASP A 129 4.31 -16.72 -16.32
N PHE A 130 4.53 -17.00 -15.04
CA PHE A 130 4.44 -16.00 -13.99
C PHE A 130 5.82 -15.43 -13.64
N ASP A 131 6.05 -14.18 -13.99
CA ASP A 131 7.30 -13.45 -13.72
C ASP A 131 7.27 -12.60 -12.42
N GLY A 132 6.23 -12.77 -11.62
CA GLY A 132 5.99 -11.96 -10.41
C GLY A 132 5.07 -10.77 -10.64
N THR A 133 4.58 -10.58 -11.88
CA THR A 133 3.58 -9.57 -12.20
C THR A 133 2.49 -10.16 -13.06
N VAL A 134 1.24 -9.83 -12.81
CA VAL A 134 0.13 -10.21 -13.70
C VAL A 134 0.05 -9.16 -14.81
N GLY A 135 0.56 -9.54 -15.98
CA GLY A 135 0.56 -8.67 -17.15
C GLY A 135 -0.85 -8.48 -17.70
N GLY A 136 -1.20 -7.25 -18.05
CA GLY A 136 -2.43 -6.93 -18.77
C GLY A 136 -3.64 -6.62 -17.90
N CYS A 137 -3.61 -6.88 -16.63
CA CYS A 137 -4.56 -6.30 -15.69
C CYS A 137 -4.13 -4.88 -15.37
N ARG A 138 -4.96 -3.90 -15.60
CA ARG A 138 -4.70 -2.51 -15.18
C ARG A 138 -4.68 -2.37 -13.67
N SER A 139 -4.98 -3.42 -12.98
CA SER A 139 -4.87 -3.57 -11.54
C SER A 139 -3.58 -4.28 -11.20
N SER A 140 -2.76 -3.57 -10.58
CA SER A 140 -1.41 -3.90 -10.19
C SER A 140 -1.38 -4.94 -9.09
N LEU A 141 -0.97 -6.16 -9.40
CA LEU A 141 -0.23 -6.98 -8.43
C LEU A 141 1.18 -6.37 -8.30
N LEU A 142 1.25 -5.12 -7.87
CA LEU A 142 2.42 -4.27 -8.09
C LEU A 142 3.44 -4.34 -6.96
N PHE A 143 3.24 -5.11 -5.92
CA PHE A 143 4.08 -4.99 -4.73
C PHE A 143 5.14 -6.08 -4.56
N CYS A 144 5.06 -7.17 -5.26
CA CYS A 144 6.09 -8.22 -5.08
C CYS A 144 7.46 -7.85 -5.68
N ARG A 145 7.51 -6.91 -6.61
CA ARG A 145 8.74 -6.62 -7.34
C ARG A 145 9.73 -5.70 -6.65
N SER A 146 9.31 -4.76 -5.81
CA SER A 146 10.26 -3.76 -5.29
C SER A 146 11.09 -4.23 -4.10
N LYS A 147 10.60 -5.19 -3.31
CA LYS A 147 11.37 -5.75 -2.18
C LYS A 147 11.96 -7.14 -2.42
N LEU A 148 11.43 -7.93 -3.35
CA LEU A 148 12.05 -9.23 -3.72
C LEU A 148 13.24 -9.09 -4.65
N SER A 149 13.45 -7.95 -5.28
CA SER A 149 14.70 -7.68 -6.03
C SER A 149 15.93 -7.55 -5.16
N VAL A 150 15.79 -7.46 -3.84
CA VAL A 150 16.93 -7.35 -2.90
C VAL A 150 17.35 -8.72 -2.34
N SER A 151 16.54 -9.73 -2.48
CA SER A 151 16.90 -11.10 -2.06
C SER A 151 17.04 -12.06 -3.25
N GLY A 152 17.59 -11.56 -4.35
CA GLY A 152 17.88 -12.36 -5.51
C GLY A 152 18.96 -13.37 -5.22
N ARG A 153 18.61 -14.58 -5.19
CA ARG A 153 19.34 -15.76 -5.72
C ARG A 153 18.68 -17.02 -5.18
N TYR A 154 17.56 -17.38 -5.76
CA TYR A 154 17.27 -18.81 -5.82
C TYR A 154 18.08 -19.38 -6.98
N SER A 155 19.21 -19.98 -6.64
CA SER A 155 20.00 -20.80 -7.53
C SER A 155 19.15 -21.99 -7.97
N LYS A 156 18.97 -22.14 -9.28
CA LYS A 156 18.53 -23.40 -9.86
C LYS A 156 19.61 -24.44 -9.57
N SER A 157 19.23 -25.49 -8.88
CA SER A 157 19.92 -26.79 -8.85
C SER A 157 18.93 -27.83 -9.31
#